data_1ecd4b59e37c7eb994f0560ae08fb7fb
#
_entry.id   1ecd4b59e37c7eb994f0560ae08fb7fb
#
_cell.length_a   1.000
_cell.length_b   1.000
_cell.length_c   1.000
_cell.angle_alpha   90.00
_cell.angle_beta   90.00
_cell.angle_gamma   90.00
#
_symmetry.space_group_name_H-M   'P 1'
#
loop_
_entity.id
_entity.type
_entity.pdbx_description
1 polymer ?
#
loop_
_entity_poly.entity_id
_entity_poly.type
_entity_poly.pdbx_seq_one_letter_code
_entity_poly.pdbx_strand_id
1 'polypeptide(L)'
;YDVTYPCPGWNSLAQRIKNMLTEGKIPAELDYKRGIDHGGFIPLMLMYPEADIPVLQISIARDAAVQRRIGELLSPLRDEGILLVGSGQASHGSFSPTAQDISESRKFIDALTIGLTGNEGNKWAPAPSSPLSIENIYAKRSTTVDNWAKLPGARFAHPWPDHYLPLPACVGATKENGD
;
A
#
# COMPACT_ATOMS: atom_id res chain seq x y z
N TYR A 1 -5.50 -24.51 -0.16
CA TYR A 1 -4.07 -24.44 0.15
C TYR A 1 -3.81 -25.24 1.42
N ASP A 2 -2.81 -26.11 1.41
CA ASP A 2 -2.40 -26.90 2.58
C ASP A 2 -1.49 -26.13 3.53
N VAL A 3 -1.33 -24.82 3.28
CA VAL A 3 -0.49 -23.91 4.07
C VAL A 3 -1.37 -23.10 4.99
N THR A 4 -1.07 -23.15 6.29
CA THR A 4 -1.76 -22.38 7.33
C THR A 4 -0.78 -21.45 8.02
N TYR A 5 -1.23 -20.24 8.37
CA TYR A 5 -0.51 -19.28 9.20
C TYR A 5 -1.41 -18.94 10.40
N PRO A 6 -1.23 -19.63 11.54
CA PRO A 6 -2.18 -19.62 12.65
C PRO A 6 -2.00 -18.40 13.59
N CYS A 7 -1.86 -17.20 13.01
CA CYS A 7 -1.74 -15.99 13.81
C CYS A 7 -3.07 -15.64 14.51
N PRO A 8 -3.02 -15.04 15.71
CA PRO A 8 -4.21 -14.56 16.38
C PRO A 8 -4.83 -13.37 15.62
N GLY A 9 -6.14 -13.19 15.74
CA GLY A 9 -6.82 -11.95 15.36
C GLY A 9 -6.88 -10.97 16.54
N TRP A 10 -7.34 -9.73 16.27
CA TRP A 10 -7.54 -8.71 17.29
C TRP A 10 -8.91 -8.03 17.12
N ASN A 11 -9.94 -8.64 17.70
CA ASN A 11 -11.33 -8.22 17.48
C ASN A 11 -11.63 -6.77 17.91
N SER A 12 -11.06 -6.29 19.02
CA SER A 12 -11.28 -4.91 19.46
C SER A 12 -10.62 -3.90 18.51
N LEU A 13 -9.43 -4.19 17.98
CA LEU A 13 -8.80 -3.36 16.96
C LEU A 13 -9.58 -3.41 15.65
N ALA A 14 -10.09 -4.57 15.23
CA ALA A 14 -10.92 -4.71 14.03
C ALA A 14 -12.18 -3.84 14.12
N GLN A 15 -12.87 -3.84 15.27
CA GLN A 15 -14.03 -2.99 15.49
C GLN A 15 -13.66 -1.50 15.47
N ARG A 16 -12.53 -1.14 16.07
CA ARG A 16 -12.02 0.24 16.04
C ARG A 16 -11.71 0.70 14.61
N ILE A 17 -11.01 -0.11 13.82
CA ILE A 17 -10.71 0.18 12.41
C ILE A 17 -12.01 0.38 11.62
N LYS A 18 -13.00 -0.52 11.79
CA LYS A 18 -14.32 -0.36 11.17
C LYS A 18 -14.94 1.00 11.51
N ASN A 19 -14.91 1.42 12.77
CA ASN A 19 -15.46 2.71 13.20
C ASN A 19 -14.69 3.87 12.53
N MET A 20 -13.35 3.87 12.57
CA MET A 20 -12.52 4.89 11.93
C MET A 20 -12.83 5.04 10.43
N LEU A 21 -12.98 3.94 9.71
CA LEU A 21 -13.32 3.95 8.29
C LEU A 21 -14.74 4.49 8.07
N THR A 22 -15.72 4.05 8.86
CA THR A 22 -17.11 4.48 8.74
C THR A 22 -17.27 5.98 9.03
N GLU A 23 -16.62 6.50 10.07
CA GLU A 23 -16.55 7.93 10.41
C GLU A 23 -15.89 8.73 9.28
N GLY A 24 -14.87 8.15 8.66
CA GLY A 24 -14.21 8.70 7.48
C GLY A 24 -15.00 8.57 6.16
N LYS A 25 -16.29 8.16 6.22
CA LYS A 25 -17.19 7.96 5.07
C LYS A 25 -16.78 6.80 4.14
N ILE A 26 -16.03 5.83 4.64
CA ILE A 26 -15.66 4.61 3.91
C ILE A 26 -16.47 3.45 4.50
N PRO A 27 -17.37 2.84 3.73
CA PRO A 27 -18.13 1.68 4.18
C PRO A 27 -17.20 0.53 4.55
N ALA A 28 -17.38 -0.04 5.74
CA ALA A 28 -16.57 -1.14 6.23
C ALA A 28 -17.41 -2.14 7.03
N GLU A 29 -17.16 -3.41 6.81
CA GLU A 29 -17.78 -4.51 7.53
C GLU A 29 -16.72 -5.47 8.07
N LEU A 30 -17.06 -6.20 9.12
CA LEU A 30 -16.18 -7.21 9.70
C LEU A 30 -16.55 -8.58 9.16
N ASP A 31 -15.56 -9.31 8.67
CA ASP A 31 -15.69 -10.69 8.27
C ASP A 31 -14.88 -11.58 9.23
N TYR A 32 -15.58 -12.35 10.04
CA TYR A 32 -14.97 -13.26 11.03
C TYR A 32 -14.73 -14.68 10.49
N LYS A 33 -15.09 -14.94 9.24
CA LYS A 33 -15.01 -16.28 8.64
C LYS A 33 -13.92 -16.42 7.61
N ARG A 34 -13.53 -15.30 6.97
CA ARG A 34 -12.50 -15.31 5.95
C ARG A 34 -11.11 -15.46 6.58
N GLY A 35 -10.33 -16.40 6.10
CA GLY A 35 -8.92 -16.52 6.42
C GLY A 35 -8.08 -15.44 5.74
N ILE A 36 -6.83 -15.29 6.18
CA ILE A 36 -5.84 -14.43 5.53
C ILE A 36 -5.47 -15.03 4.18
N ASP A 37 -5.48 -14.24 3.11
CA ASP A 37 -5.10 -14.68 1.78
C ASP A 37 -3.57 -14.81 1.60
N HIS A 38 -3.14 -15.38 0.46
CA HIS A 38 -1.70 -15.61 0.20
C HIS A 38 -0.89 -14.31 0.12
N GLY A 39 -1.48 -13.20 -0.29
CA GLY A 39 -0.83 -11.88 -0.25
C GLY A 39 -0.52 -11.44 1.18
N GLY A 40 -1.27 -11.90 2.17
CA GLY A 40 -1.03 -11.65 3.59
C GLY A 40 -0.11 -12.71 4.21
N PHE A 41 -0.49 -13.99 4.16
CA PHE A 41 0.22 -15.01 4.95
C PHE A 41 1.63 -15.34 4.44
N ILE A 42 1.90 -15.28 3.11
CA ILE A 42 3.24 -15.61 2.60
C ILE A 42 4.31 -14.65 3.12
N PRO A 43 4.18 -13.30 2.98
CA PRO A 43 5.18 -12.40 3.55
C PRO A 43 5.24 -12.49 5.08
N LEU A 44 4.12 -12.71 5.76
CA LEU A 44 4.09 -12.83 7.22
C LEU A 44 4.84 -14.07 7.71
N MET A 45 4.70 -15.21 7.04
CA MET A 45 5.47 -16.42 7.37
C MET A 45 7.00 -16.21 7.27
N LEU A 46 7.44 -15.33 6.37
CA LEU A 46 8.87 -15.01 6.24
C LEU A 46 9.33 -13.99 7.27
N MET A 47 8.48 -13.02 7.62
CA MET A 47 8.82 -11.94 8.55
C MET A 47 8.63 -12.37 10.02
N TYR A 48 7.58 -13.13 10.31
CA TYR A 48 7.15 -13.53 11.64
C TYR A 48 6.74 -15.02 11.65
N PRO A 49 7.70 -15.94 11.51
CA PRO A 49 7.40 -17.38 11.35
C PRO A 49 6.67 -18.00 12.55
N GLU A 50 6.85 -17.44 13.75
CA GLU A 50 6.20 -17.92 14.99
C GLU A 50 4.70 -17.63 15.02
N ALA A 51 4.18 -16.78 14.13
CA ALA A 51 2.76 -16.41 14.02
C ALA A 51 2.14 -15.93 15.35
N ASP A 52 2.92 -15.31 16.23
CA ASP A 52 2.53 -14.85 17.57
C ASP A 52 2.01 -13.41 17.60
N ILE A 53 2.19 -12.67 16.51
CA ILE A 53 1.71 -11.29 16.37
C ILE A 53 0.27 -11.30 15.83
N PRO A 54 -0.66 -10.56 16.48
CA PRO A 54 -2.03 -10.44 15.96
C PRO A 54 -2.07 -9.78 14.58
N VAL A 55 -2.84 -10.35 13.66
CA VAL A 55 -2.96 -9.85 12.28
C VAL A 55 -4.41 -9.56 11.93
N LEU A 56 -4.64 -8.44 11.26
CA LEU A 56 -5.89 -8.08 10.62
C LEU A 56 -5.65 -7.81 9.14
N GLN A 57 -6.49 -8.37 8.29
CA GLN A 57 -6.44 -8.10 6.85
C GLN A 57 -7.55 -7.12 6.47
N ILE A 58 -7.19 -6.09 5.69
CA ILE A 58 -8.12 -5.11 5.13
C ILE A 58 -8.22 -5.34 3.62
N SER A 59 -9.44 -5.45 3.11
CA SER A 59 -9.69 -5.60 1.67
C SER A 59 -9.28 -4.35 0.90
N ILE A 60 -8.78 -4.57 -0.32
CA ILE A 60 -8.33 -3.49 -1.22
C ILE A 60 -9.54 -2.79 -1.84
N ALA A 61 -9.61 -1.46 -1.73
CA ALA A 61 -10.52 -0.64 -2.52
C ALA A 61 -10.03 -0.58 -3.98
N ARG A 62 -10.97 -0.51 -4.94
CA ARG A 62 -10.62 -0.49 -6.37
C ARG A 62 -10.10 0.85 -6.87
N ASP A 63 -10.28 1.91 -6.10
CA ASP A 63 -9.85 3.27 -6.41
C ASP A 63 -8.62 3.64 -5.57
N ALA A 64 -7.58 4.17 -6.21
CA ALA A 64 -6.31 4.49 -5.55
C ALA A 64 -6.45 5.64 -4.53
N ALA A 65 -7.27 6.65 -4.82
CA ALA A 65 -7.49 7.76 -3.90
C ALA A 65 -8.29 7.31 -2.67
N VAL A 66 -9.27 6.41 -2.85
CA VAL A 66 -9.99 5.78 -1.74
C VAL A 66 -9.03 4.93 -0.91
N GLN A 67 -8.17 4.14 -1.56
CA GLN A 67 -7.20 3.31 -0.87
C GLN A 67 -6.19 4.16 -0.08
N ARG A 68 -5.73 5.27 -0.64
CA ARG A 68 -4.89 6.24 0.08
C ARG A 68 -5.63 6.86 1.27
N ARG A 69 -6.91 7.20 1.08
CA ARG A 69 -7.75 7.72 2.18
C ARG A 69 -7.91 6.71 3.32
N ILE A 70 -8.01 5.42 3.03
CA ILE A 70 -7.96 4.36 4.06
C ILE A 70 -6.67 4.48 4.86
N GLY A 71 -5.52 4.58 4.19
CA GLY A 71 -4.23 4.76 4.86
C GLY A 71 -4.17 5.99 5.76
N GLU A 72 -4.69 7.15 5.28
CA GLU A 72 -4.77 8.38 6.08
C GLU A 72 -5.58 8.18 7.37
N LEU A 73 -6.73 7.54 7.26
CA LEU A 73 -7.60 7.28 8.41
C LEU A 73 -6.96 6.34 9.43
N LEU A 74 -6.10 5.44 8.97
CA LEU A 74 -5.42 4.47 9.83
C LEU A 74 -4.04 4.96 10.31
N SER A 75 -3.54 6.10 9.82
CA SER A 75 -2.22 6.62 10.20
C SER A 75 -2.02 6.75 11.72
N PRO A 76 -3.02 7.15 12.54
CA PRO A 76 -2.85 7.25 13.99
C PRO A 76 -2.47 5.94 14.67
N LEU A 77 -2.83 4.80 14.10
CA LEU A 77 -2.51 3.48 14.65
C LEU A 77 -0.99 3.22 14.68
N ARG A 78 -0.22 3.87 13.82
CA ARG A 78 1.25 3.75 13.79
C ARG A 78 1.88 4.28 15.07
N ASP A 79 1.33 5.35 15.63
CA ASP A 79 1.82 5.96 16.87
C ASP A 79 1.55 5.07 18.09
N GLU A 80 0.66 4.08 17.92
CA GLU A 80 0.32 3.07 18.91
C GLU A 80 1.12 1.76 18.75
N GLY A 81 2.13 1.74 17.87
CA GLY A 81 2.97 0.58 17.60
C GLY A 81 2.33 -0.45 16.67
N ILE A 82 1.28 -0.10 15.92
CA ILE A 82 0.64 -0.98 14.94
C ILE A 82 1.32 -0.81 13.59
N LEU A 83 1.90 -1.88 13.07
CA LEU A 83 2.52 -1.90 11.75
C LEU A 83 1.46 -2.02 10.65
N LEU A 84 1.43 -1.06 9.73
CA LEU A 84 0.61 -1.12 8.52
C LEU A 84 1.46 -1.66 7.36
N VAL A 85 1.06 -2.80 6.81
CA VAL A 85 1.79 -3.48 5.72
C VAL A 85 0.95 -3.46 4.46
N GLY A 86 1.48 -2.90 3.38
CA GLY A 86 0.89 -2.99 2.06
C GLY A 86 1.58 -4.09 1.25
N SER A 87 0.95 -5.26 1.17
CA SER A 87 1.46 -6.36 0.35
C SER A 87 1.05 -6.19 -1.10
N GLY A 88 2.01 -5.96 -1.98
CA GLY A 88 1.77 -5.75 -3.41
C GLY A 88 3.06 -5.87 -4.21
N GLN A 89 3.03 -5.43 -5.47
CA GLN A 89 4.18 -5.47 -6.37
C GLN A 89 4.31 -4.16 -7.14
N ALA A 90 5.54 -3.75 -7.42
CA ALA A 90 5.81 -2.57 -8.24
C ALA A 90 5.45 -2.79 -9.73
N SER A 91 5.40 -4.03 -10.18
CA SER A 91 4.92 -4.43 -11.49
C SER A 91 4.40 -5.86 -11.44
N HIS A 92 3.21 -6.07 -11.98
CA HIS A 92 2.57 -7.38 -12.13
C HIS A 92 1.96 -7.46 -13.54
N GLY A 93 2.84 -7.50 -14.54
CA GLY A 93 2.47 -7.61 -15.95
C GLY A 93 2.25 -9.06 -16.40
N SER A 94 2.62 -9.33 -17.65
CA SER A 94 2.51 -10.67 -18.25
C SER A 94 3.39 -11.71 -17.55
N PHE A 95 2.90 -12.96 -17.42
CA PHE A 95 3.70 -14.11 -16.96
C PHE A 95 4.81 -14.50 -17.95
N SER A 96 4.69 -14.09 -19.23
CA SER A 96 5.71 -14.28 -20.26
C SER A 96 5.99 -12.93 -20.93
N PRO A 97 6.72 -12.03 -20.24
CA PRO A 97 6.89 -10.66 -20.70
C PRO A 97 7.77 -10.60 -21.94
N THR A 98 7.35 -9.81 -22.91
CA THR A 98 8.19 -9.42 -24.06
C THR A 98 9.22 -8.37 -23.63
N ALA A 99 10.21 -8.11 -24.49
CA ALA A 99 11.16 -7.01 -24.27
C ALA A 99 10.43 -5.64 -24.16
N GLN A 100 9.32 -5.46 -24.87
CA GLN A 100 8.49 -4.28 -24.77
C GLN A 100 7.81 -4.20 -23.39
N ASP A 101 7.21 -5.28 -22.89
CA ASP A 101 6.58 -5.31 -21.57
C ASP A 101 7.56 -4.93 -20.46
N ILE A 102 8.77 -5.45 -20.52
CA ILE A 102 9.84 -5.15 -19.59
C ILE A 102 10.24 -3.67 -19.67
N SER A 103 10.41 -3.14 -20.88
CA SER A 103 10.80 -1.75 -21.11
C SER A 103 9.73 -0.78 -20.59
N GLU A 104 8.46 -1.04 -20.93
CA GLU A 104 7.35 -0.18 -20.50
C GLU A 104 7.10 -0.26 -18.99
N SER A 105 7.17 -1.47 -18.40
CA SER A 105 7.08 -1.63 -16.94
C SER A 105 8.19 -0.89 -16.21
N ARG A 106 9.40 -0.84 -16.78
CA ARG A 106 10.51 -0.06 -16.22
C ARG A 106 10.22 1.44 -16.23
N LYS A 107 9.65 1.97 -17.32
CA LYS A 107 9.22 3.39 -17.38
C LYS A 107 8.24 3.72 -16.26
N PHE A 108 7.31 2.81 -15.98
CA PHE A 108 6.36 2.98 -14.88
C PHE A 108 7.06 3.04 -13.52
N ILE A 109 7.93 2.08 -13.24
CA ILE A 109 8.68 2.02 -11.97
C ILE A 109 9.53 3.29 -11.80
N ASP A 110 10.18 3.76 -12.86
CA ASP A 110 11.00 4.96 -12.85
C ASP A 110 10.15 6.21 -12.54
N ALA A 111 9.03 6.38 -13.23
CA ALA A 111 8.12 7.51 -13.02
C ALA A 111 7.50 7.48 -11.60
N LEU A 112 7.10 6.30 -11.12
CA LEU A 112 6.59 6.12 -9.77
C LEU A 112 7.65 6.46 -8.73
N THR A 113 8.88 5.97 -8.90
CA THR A 113 10.01 6.26 -8.00
C THR A 113 10.29 7.75 -7.91
N ILE A 114 10.36 8.45 -9.05
CA ILE A 114 10.54 9.90 -9.10
C ILE A 114 9.39 10.63 -8.37
N GLY A 115 8.16 10.20 -8.60
CA GLY A 115 6.98 10.78 -7.95
C GLY A 115 6.99 10.61 -6.43
N LEU A 116 7.47 9.47 -5.94
CA LEU A 116 7.51 9.16 -4.52
C LEU A 116 8.74 9.76 -3.79
N THR A 117 9.89 9.84 -4.46
CA THR A 117 11.15 10.28 -3.84
C THR A 117 11.51 11.72 -4.16
N GLY A 118 10.96 12.29 -5.23
CA GLY A 118 11.37 13.61 -5.75
C GLY A 118 12.70 13.61 -6.48
N ASN A 119 13.30 12.46 -6.71
CA ASN A 119 14.68 12.31 -7.17
C ASN A 119 14.73 12.01 -8.68
N GLU A 120 15.02 13.03 -9.50
CA GLU A 120 15.07 12.89 -10.96
C GLU A 120 16.41 12.35 -11.48
N GLY A 121 17.49 12.45 -10.70
CA GLY A 121 18.85 12.12 -11.15
C GLY A 121 19.42 10.80 -10.61
N ASN A 122 19.01 10.36 -9.46
CA ASN A 122 19.49 9.10 -8.86
C ASN A 122 18.37 8.41 -8.07
N LYS A 123 17.83 7.33 -8.61
CA LYS A 123 16.72 6.56 -8.05
C LYS A 123 16.99 6.02 -6.63
N TRP A 124 18.27 5.88 -6.28
CA TRP A 124 18.73 5.27 -5.02
C TRP A 124 19.34 6.29 -4.06
N ALA A 125 19.40 7.58 -4.46
CA ALA A 125 19.86 8.61 -3.54
C ALA A 125 18.83 8.81 -2.42
N PRO A 126 19.27 9.13 -1.20
CA PRO A 126 18.37 9.59 -0.17
C PRO A 126 17.60 10.81 -0.65
N ALA A 127 16.39 11.01 -0.13
CA ALA A 127 15.55 12.15 -0.48
C ALA A 127 16.36 13.45 -0.45
N PRO A 128 16.15 14.38 -1.40
CA PRO A 128 16.92 15.61 -1.47
C PRO A 128 16.87 16.34 -0.13
N SER A 129 18.03 16.78 0.35
CA SER A 129 18.18 17.56 1.58
C SER A 129 17.60 18.97 1.53
N SER A 130 16.95 19.32 0.42
CA SER A 130 16.22 20.57 0.28
C SER A 130 14.91 20.51 1.09
N PRO A 131 14.59 21.56 1.86
CA PRO A 131 13.39 21.60 2.68
C PRO A 131 12.13 21.80 1.83
N LEU A 132 11.73 20.79 1.05
CA LEU A 132 10.33 20.69 0.72
C LEU A 132 9.66 20.44 2.06
N SER A 133 8.70 21.27 2.44
CA SER A 133 7.92 21.01 3.64
C SER A 133 7.36 19.58 3.53
N ILE A 134 7.24 18.88 4.65
CA ILE A 134 6.68 17.52 4.72
C ILE A 134 5.34 17.46 3.99
N GLU A 135 4.55 18.53 4.11
CA GLU A 135 3.27 18.71 3.42
C GLU A 135 3.41 18.67 1.88
N ASN A 136 4.42 19.32 1.31
CA ASN A 136 4.67 19.31 -0.13
C ASN A 136 5.12 17.94 -0.64
N ILE A 137 5.90 17.21 0.17
CA ILE A 137 6.29 15.82 -0.15
C ILE A 137 5.07 14.92 -0.15
N TYR A 138 4.22 15.02 0.87
CA TYR A 138 3.00 14.23 0.96
C TYR A 138 2.05 14.53 -0.20
N ALA A 139 1.81 15.80 -0.53
CA ALA A 139 0.97 16.20 -1.65
C ALA A 139 1.46 15.64 -2.99
N LYS A 140 2.77 15.70 -3.25
CA LYS A 140 3.39 15.11 -4.46
C LYS A 140 3.20 13.61 -4.52
N ARG A 141 3.47 12.89 -3.43
CA ARG A 141 3.28 11.45 -3.32
C ARG A 141 1.82 11.06 -3.56
N SER A 142 0.90 11.75 -2.92
CA SER A 142 -0.54 11.54 -3.05
C SER A 142 -1.01 11.70 -4.49
N THR A 143 -0.61 12.80 -5.13
CA THR A 143 -0.93 13.06 -6.54
C THR A 143 -0.39 11.96 -7.46
N THR A 144 0.84 11.50 -7.20
CA THR A 144 1.48 10.44 -7.98
C THR A 144 0.70 9.12 -7.85
N VAL A 145 0.38 8.69 -6.64
CA VAL A 145 -0.29 7.39 -6.44
C VAL A 145 -1.74 7.42 -6.90
N ASP A 146 -2.46 8.53 -6.71
CA ASP A 146 -3.85 8.66 -7.15
C ASP A 146 -3.98 8.64 -8.68
N ASN A 147 -3.00 9.20 -9.38
CA ASN A 147 -2.98 9.28 -10.84
C ASN A 147 -2.09 8.21 -11.51
N TRP A 148 -1.77 7.15 -10.83
CA TRP A 148 -0.85 6.10 -11.30
C TRP A 148 -1.12 5.61 -12.72
N ALA A 149 -2.39 5.47 -13.11
CA ALA A 149 -2.79 4.98 -14.41
C ALA A 149 -2.41 5.90 -15.58
N LYS A 150 -2.02 7.16 -15.28
CA LYS A 150 -1.51 8.14 -16.24
C LYS A 150 0.01 8.10 -16.35
N LEU A 151 0.71 7.41 -15.46
CA LEU A 151 2.17 7.28 -15.53
C LEU A 151 2.58 6.46 -16.77
N PRO A 152 3.75 6.78 -17.37
CA PRO A 152 4.27 6.01 -18.49
C PRO A 152 4.33 4.53 -18.16
N GLY A 153 3.89 3.66 -19.07
CA GLY A 153 3.96 2.21 -18.91
C GLY A 153 3.01 1.59 -17.87
N ALA A 154 2.13 2.38 -17.25
CA ALA A 154 1.25 1.91 -16.17
C ALA A 154 0.43 0.66 -16.52
N ARG A 155 -0.12 0.59 -17.74
CA ARG A 155 -0.93 -0.54 -18.20
C ARG A 155 -0.13 -1.80 -18.54
N PHE A 156 1.15 -1.66 -18.80
CA PHE A 156 2.08 -2.77 -18.93
C PHE A 156 2.49 -3.32 -17.56
N ALA A 157 2.78 -2.41 -16.62
CA ALA A 157 3.14 -2.78 -15.25
C ALA A 157 1.95 -3.39 -14.50
N HIS A 158 0.76 -2.82 -14.68
CA HIS A 158 -0.46 -3.24 -13.99
C HIS A 158 -1.66 -3.25 -14.95
N PRO A 159 -1.84 -4.32 -15.75
CA PRO A 159 -3.07 -4.55 -16.51
C PRO A 159 -4.28 -4.59 -15.57
N TRP A 160 -4.09 -5.15 -14.39
CA TRP A 160 -5.02 -5.20 -13.26
C TRP A 160 -4.38 -4.49 -12.06
N PRO A 161 -5.10 -3.56 -11.41
CA PRO A 161 -4.50 -2.68 -10.40
C PRO A 161 -4.33 -3.31 -9.01
N ASP A 162 -4.85 -4.49 -8.76
CA ASP A 162 -4.93 -5.14 -7.45
C ASP A 162 -3.56 -5.22 -6.73
N HIS A 163 -2.48 -5.56 -7.44
CA HIS A 163 -1.14 -5.61 -6.86
C HIS A 163 -0.51 -4.22 -6.65
N TYR A 164 -1.02 -3.19 -7.32
CA TYR A 164 -0.58 -1.81 -7.13
C TYR A 164 -1.26 -1.13 -5.93
N LEU A 165 -2.54 -1.40 -5.74
CA LEU A 165 -3.40 -0.66 -4.80
C LEU A 165 -2.97 -0.69 -3.32
N PRO A 166 -2.22 -1.66 -2.80
CA PRO A 166 -1.66 -1.56 -1.44
C PRO A 166 -0.73 -0.35 -1.23
N LEU A 167 0.01 0.09 -2.27
CA LEU A 167 0.93 1.23 -2.18
C LEU A 167 0.24 2.57 -1.83
N PRO A 168 -0.87 2.97 -2.46
CA PRO A 168 -1.62 4.16 -2.04
C PRO A 168 -1.98 4.18 -0.55
N ALA A 169 -2.38 3.04 0.05
CA ALA A 169 -2.63 2.96 1.49
C ALA A 169 -1.38 3.26 2.31
N CYS A 170 -0.24 2.71 1.92
CA CYS A 170 1.03 3.01 2.58
C CYS A 170 1.38 4.50 2.49
N VAL A 171 1.20 5.13 1.33
CA VAL A 171 1.40 6.58 1.17
C VAL A 171 0.44 7.35 2.08
N GLY A 172 -0.84 6.99 2.11
CA GLY A 172 -1.83 7.59 3.01
C GLY A 172 -1.42 7.51 4.47
N ALA A 173 -0.91 6.35 4.88
CA ALA A 173 -0.45 6.12 6.24
C ALA A 173 0.80 6.93 6.63
N THR A 174 1.51 7.55 5.68
CA THR A 174 2.63 8.46 5.98
C THR A 174 2.19 9.89 6.26
N LYS A 175 0.90 10.18 6.17
CA LYS A 175 0.38 11.50 6.55
C LYS A 175 0.66 11.73 8.02
N GLU A 176 1.35 12.83 8.32
CA GLU A 176 1.49 13.27 9.69
C GLU A 176 0.13 13.75 10.20
N ASN A 177 -0.22 13.32 11.39
CA ASN A 177 -1.38 13.84 12.08
C ASN A 177 -0.97 15.24 12.55
N GLY A 178 -1.43 16.27 11.84
CA GLY A 178 -1.31 17.64 12.35
C GLY A 178 -2.15 17.76 13.62
N ASP A 179 -1.56 18.32 14.66
CA ASP A 179 -2.27 18.81 15.83
C ASP A 179 -3.30 19.88 15.45
#